data_1412dc72853f5edeaa8fa0b90a70d8cd
#
_entry.id   1412dc72853f5edeaa8fa0b90a70d8cd
#
_cell.length_a   1.000
_cell.length_b   1.000
_cell.length_c   1.000
_cell.angle_alpha   90.00
_cell.angle_beta   90.00
_cell.angle_gamma   90.00
#
_symmetry.space_group_name_H-M   'P 1'
#
loop_
_entity.id
_entity.type
_entity.pdbx_description
1 polymer ?
#
loop_
_entity_poly.entity_id
_entity_poly.type
_entity_poly.pdbx_seq_one_letter_code
_entity_poly.pdbx_strand_id
1 'polypeptide(L)'
;MALLHVNELKKVYTTRLGGAKITALNGVNFTVEEGEFVAIMGESGSGKTTLLNILAGLDKPTSGQVFLNMRDIVSLNEKEISAFRRDHLGFVFQDFNLLDTFSLQDNIFLPLVLAGKKYDEMKQRIDPIAHRLGIWELLQKFPYEVSGGQKQRAAIARAIITYPELIL
;
A
#
# COMPACT_ATOMS: atom_id res chain seq x y z
N MET A 1 20.09 -9.19 -0.07
CA MET A 1 19.26 -9.94 -1.06
C MET A 1 18.07 -9.05 -1.37
N ALA A 2 17.80 -8.77 -2.64
CA ALA A 2 16.76 -7.82 -3.00
C ALA A 2 15.39 -8.27 -2.48
N LEU A 3 14.72 -7.39 -1.73
CA LEU A 3 13.37 -7.58 -1.23
C LEU A 3 12.35 -7.47 -2.37
N LEU A 4 12.48 -6.42 -3.18
CA LEU A 4 11.65 -6.14 -4.35
C LEU A 4 12.52 -6.17 -5.61
N HIS A 5 12.02 -6.87 -6.64
CA HIS A 5 12.65 -6.89 -7.96
C HIS A 5 11.61 -6.62 -9.03
N VAL A 6 11.79 -5.58 -9.81
CA VAL A 6 10.94 -5.18 -10.94
C VAL A 6 11.72 -5.39 -12.22
N ASN A 7 11.14 -6.14 -13.16
CA ASN A 7 11.81 -6.54 -14.39
C ASN A 7 10.94 -6.25 -15.61
N GLU A 8 11.47 -5.45 -16.55
CA GLU A 8 10.87 -5.09 -17.85
C GLU A 8 9.38 -4.71 -17.74
N LEU A 9 9.02 -3.97 -16.67
CA LEU A 9 7.63 -3.67 -16.36
C LEU A 9 7.06 -2.68 -17.35
N LYS A 10 5.98 -3.08 -18.06
CA LYS A 10 5.26 -2.25 -19.03
C LYS A 10 3.78 -2.15 -18.66
N LYS A 11 3.22 -0.95 -18.86
CA LYS A 11 1.78 -0.72 -18.75
C LYS A 11 1.30 0.16 -19.88
N VAL A 12 0.37 -0.36 -20.66
CA VAL A 12 -0.30 0.35 -21.75
C VAL A 12 -1.79 0.35 -21.47
N TYR A 13 -2.38 1.53 -21.37
CA TYR A 13 -3.84 1.71 -21.32
C TYR A 13 -4.39 1.90 -22.72
N THR A 14 -5.51 1.23 -23.01
CA THR A 14 -6.24 1.37 -24.27
C THR A 14 -7.61 1.96 -23.98
N THR A 15 -8.03 3.01 -24.66
CA THR A 15 -9.36 3.59 -24.50
C THR A 15 -10.43 2.64 -25.05
N ARG A 16 -11.64 2.63 -24.43
CA ARG A 16 -12.74 1.67 -24.70
C ARG A 16 -13.21 1.60 -26.14
N LEU A 17 -12.91 2.55 -27.00
CA LEU A 17 -13.37 2.63 -28.40
C LEU A 17 -12.25 2.35 -29.43
N GLY A 18 -11.22 1.58 -29.08
CA GLY A 18 -10.11 1.31 -30.00
C GLY A 18 -9.25 2.53 -30.32
N GLY A 19 -9.30 3.55 -29.47
CA GLY A 19 -8.58 4.81 -29.61
C GLY A 19 -7.10 4.72 -29.21
N ALA A 20 -6.49 5.86 -28.95
CA ALA A 20 -5.07 6.00 -28.64
C ALA A 20 -4.60 5.09 -27.50
N LYS A 21 -3.49 4.43 -27.72
CA LYS A 21 -2.75 3.70 -26.67
C LYS A 21 -1.89 4.68 -25.90
N ILE A 22 -2.00 4.66 -24.57
CA ILE A 22 -1.20 5.48 -23.66
C ILE A 22 -0.26 4.54 -22.93
N THR A 23 1.05 4.67 -23.20
CA THR A 23 2.10 3.92 -22.49
C THR A 23 2.42 4.66 -21.20
N ALA A 24 1.99 4.10 -20.08
CA ALA A 24 2.25 4.66 -18.75
C ALA A 24 3.61 4.19 -18.18
N LEU A 25 3.99 2.93 -18.44
CA LEU A 25 5.30 2.37 -18.08
C LEU A 25 5.90 1.69 -19.29
N ASN A 26 7.21 1.87 -19.51
CA ASN A 26 7.91 1.34 -20.68
C ASN A 26 9.24 0.68 -20.31
N GLY A 27 9.18 -0.58 -19.83
CA GLY A 27 10.37 -1.37 -19.52
C GLY A 27 11.10 -0.88 -18.26
N VAL A 28 10.34 -0.67 -17.17
CA VAL A 28 10.92 -0.22 -15.88
C VAL A 28 11.63 -1.37 -15.21
N ASN A 29 12.89 -1.13 -14.80
CA ASN A 29 13.73 -2.08 -14.10
C ASN A 29 14.36 -1.44 -12.87
N PHE A 30 14.20 -2.05 -11.70
CA PHE A 30 14.91 -1.67 -10.47
C PHE A 30 14.78 -2.77 -9.41
N THR A 31 15.62 -2.66 -8.38
CA THR A 31 15.58 -3.51 -7.19
C THR A 31 15.55 -2.65 -5.95
N VAL A 32 14.99 -3.18 -4.86
CA VAL A 32 15.00 -2.57 -3.52
C VAL A 32 15.47 -3.62 -2.53
N GLU A 33 16.46 -3.28 -1.72
CA GLU A 33 16.96 -4.13 -0.65
C GLU A 33 16.09 -4.00 0.62
N GLU A 34 16.20 -4.96 1.52
CA GLU A 34 15.53 -4.88 2.82
C GLU A 34 16.06 -3.70 3.64
N GLY A 35 15.15 -2.93 4.23
CA GLY A 35 15.48 -1.73 5.00
C GLY A 35 15.84 -0.50 4.16
N GLU A 36 15.78 -0.59 2.84
CA GLU A 36 16.05 0.54 1.95
C GLU A 36 14.84 1.48 1.87
N PHE A 37 15.10 2.79 1.82
CA PHE A 37 14.13 3.83 1.53
C PHE A 37 14.34 4.36 0.11
N VAL A 38 13.34 4.18 -0.76
CA VAL A 38 13.41 4.56 -2.17
C VAL A 38 12.37 5.66 -2.49
N ALA A 39 12.81 6.74 -3.12
CA ALA A 39 11.96 7.81 -3.61
C ALA A 39 11.77 7.70 -5.13
N ILE A 40 10.51 7.60 -5.58
CA ILE A 40 10.14 7.63 -7.00
C ILE A 40 9.73 9.04 -7.37
N MET A 41 10.54 9.72 -8.18
CA MET A 41 10.33 11.11 -8.59
C MET A 41 10.08 11.22 -10.09
N GLY A 42 9.44 12.31 -10.52
CA GLY A 42 9.16 12.62 -11.92
C GLY A 42 8.00 13.58 -12.07
N GLU A 43 7.79 14.08 -13.27
CA GLU A 43 6.72 15.02 -13.62
C GLU A 43 5.32 14.39 -13.42
N SER A 44 4.29 15.26 -13.39
CA SER A 44 2.90 14.77 -13.38
C SER A 44 2.63 13.96 -14.66
N GLY A 45 1.97 12.80 -14.50
CA GLY A 45 1.71 11.88 -15.62
C GLY A 45 2.86 10.96 -16.02
N SER A 46 4.01 10.99 -15.33
CA SER A 46 5.15 10.09 -15.64
C SER A 46 4.98 8.62 -15.23
N GLY A 47 3.79 8.22 -14.75
CA GLY A 47 3.49 6.83 -14.42
C GLY A 47 3.77 6.41 -12.98
N LYS A 48 4.17 7.33 -12.07
CA LYS A 48 4.48 6.99 -10.66
C LYS A 48 3.34 6.27 -9.94
N THR A 49 2.13 6.79 -10.03
CA THR A 49 0.94 6.17 -9.41
C THR A 49 0.61 4.83 -10.06
N THR A 50 0.79 4.71 -11.38
CA THR A 50 0.63 3.44 -12.10
C THR A 50 1.61 2.39 -11.59
N LEU A 51 2.88 2.77 -11.42
CA LEU A 51 3.90 1.89 -10.86
C LEU A 51 3.53 1.43 -9.45
N LEU A 52 3.22 2.36 -8.54
CA LEU A 52 2.82 2.03 -7.17
C LEU A 52 1.57 1.13 -7.13
N ASN A 53 0.57 1.38 -7.98
CA ASN A 53 -0.62 0.52 -8.05
C ASN A 53 -0.30 -0.90 -8.51
N ILE A 54 0.64 -1.08 -9.42
CA ILE A 54 1.08 -2.41 -9.85
C ILE A 54 1.87 -3.10 -8.74
N LEU A 55 2.78 -2.39 -8.06
CA LEU A 55 3.53 -2.92 -6.92
C LEU A 55 2.59 -3.31 -5.76
N ALA A 56 1.51 -2.56 -5.58
CA ALA A 56 0.47 -2.87 -4.60
C ALA A 56 -0.48 -4.01 -5.04
N GLY A 57 -0.35 -4.53 -6.26
CA GLY A 57 -1.29 -5.50 -6.82
C GLY A 57 -2.72 -4.96 -7.00
N LEU A 58 -2.86 -3.64 -7.13
CA LEU A 58 -4.15 -2.97 -7.41
C LEU A 58 -4.42 -2.86 -8.92
N ASP A 59 -3.37 -2.95 -9.74
CA ASP A 59 -3.45 -3.00 -11.20
C ASP A 59 -2.52 -4.07 -11.74
N LYS A 60 -2.80 -4.59 -12.93
CA LYS A 60 -1.95 -5.59 -13.61
C LYS A 60 -1.12 -4.92 -14.68
N PRO A 61 0.18 -5.26 -14.82
CA PRO A 61 1.00 -4.79 -15.92
C PRO A 61 0.52 -5.40 -17.26
N THR A 62 0.89 -4.76 -18.37
CA THR A 62 0.69 -5.33 -19.70
C THR A 62 1.71 -6.44 -19.98
N SER A 63 2.95 -6.26 -19.48
CA SER A 63 4.03 -7.26 -19.49
C SER A 63 5.07 -6.91 -18.44
N GLY A 64 6.02 -7.80 -18.21
CA GLY A 64 7.05 -7.70 -17.18
C GLY A 64 6.67 -8.44 -15.91
N GLN A 65 7.55 -8.41 -14.92
CA GLN A 65 7.42 -9.18 -13.69
C GLN A 65 7.73 -8.31 -12.47
N VAL A 66 7.11 -8.65 -11.35
CA VAL A 66 7.38 -8.03 -10.05
C VAL A 66 7.49 -9.14 -9.02
N PHE A 67 8.64 -9.24 -8.39
CA PHE A 67 8.90 -10.20 -7.31
C PHE A 67 9.03 -9.48 -5.99
N LEU A 68 8.30 -9.92 -4.97
CA LEU A 68 8.53 -9.59 -3.58
C LEU A 68 8.95 -10.87 -2.84
N ASN A 69 10.12 -10.86 -2.21
CA ASN A 69 10.70 -12.04 -1.58
C ASN A 69 10.67 -13.28 -2.49
N MET A 70 11.12 -13.13 -3.74
CA MET A 70 11.14 -14.17 -4.79
C MET A 70 9.74 -14.68 -5.21
N ARG A 71 8.66 -14.13 -4.69
CA ARG A 71 7.29 -14.45 -5.10
C ARG A 71 6.83 -13.51 -6.21
N ASP A 72 6.51 -14.05 -7.38
CA ASP A 72 5.95 -13.27 -8.50
C ASP A 72 4.51 -12.86 -8.18
N ILE A 73 4.32 -11.57 -7.90
CA ILE A 73 3.00 -11.02 -7.54
C ILE A 73 2.09 -10.80 -8.76
N VAL A 74 2.66 -10.72 -9.96
CA VAL A 74 1.88 -10.55 -11.21
C VAL A 74 1.14 -11.83 -11.58
N SER A 75 1.69 -12.98 -11.22
CA SER A 75 1.11 -14.31 -11.51
C SER A 75 -0.03 -14.70 -10.56
N LEU A 76 -0.23 -13.96 -9.45
CA LEU A 76 -1.24 -14.29 -8.45
C LEU A 76 -2.67 -14.06 -8.98
N ASN A 77 -3.58 -14.97 -8.63
CA ASN A 77 -5.01 -14.79 -8.88
C ASN A 77 -5.63 -13.79 -7.87
N GLU A 78 -6.89 -13.38 -8.10
CA GLU A 78 -7.58 -12.35 -7.29
C GLU A 78 -7.65 -12.67 -5.78
N LYS A 79 -7.82 -13.94 -5.43
CA LYS A 79 -7.86 -14.38 -4.03
C LYS A 79 -6.47 -14.33 -3.40
N GLU A 80 -5.47 -14.79 -4.11
CA GLU A 80 -4.08 -14.82 -3.66
C GLU A 80 -3.51 -13.41 -3.52
N ILE A 81 -3.75 -12.51 -4.49
CA ILE A 81 -3.26 -11.13 -4.42
C ILE A 81 -3.93 -10.35 -3.30
N SER A 82 -5.22 -10.64 -2.99
CA SER A 82 -5.92 -10.02 -1.87
C SER A 82 -5.33 -10.45 -0.52
N ALA A 83 -5.03 -11.73 -0.35
CA ALA A 83 -4.33 -12.23 0.82
C ALA A 83 -2.92 -11.65 0.92
N PHE A 84 -2.19 -11.62 -0.20
CA PHE A 84 -0.85 -11.06 -0.28
C PHE A 84 -0.81 -9.58 0.14
N ARG A 85 -1.72 -8.74 -0.38
CA ARG A 85 -1.84 -7.33 0.04
C ARG A 85 -2.03 -7.18 1.54
N ARG A 86 -2.95 -7.97 2.12
CA ARG A 86 -3.26 -7.92 3.55
C ARG A 86 -2.07 -8.33 4.43
N ASP A 87 -1.32 -9.35 3.99
CA ASP A 87 -0.33 -10.00 4.84
C ASP A 87 1.10 -9.45 4.66
N HIS A 88 1.43 -8.87 3.49
CA HIS A 88 2.80 -8.49 3.13
C HIS A 88 2.96 -7.01 2.76
N LEU A 89 1.87 -6.28 2.45
CA LEU A 89 1.96 -4.89 2.00
C LEU A 89 1.30 -3.92 2.97
N GLY A 90 1.97 -2.78 3.21
CA GLY A 90 1.39 -1.58 3.78
C GLY A 90 1.20 -0.52 2.72
N PHE A 91 0.02 0.10 2.61
CA PHE A 91 -0.23 1.14 1.64
C PHE A 91 -0.75 2.42 2.30
N VAL A 92 -0.07 3.55 2.03
CA VAL A 92 -0.48 4.87 2.48
C VAL A 92 -0.97 5.67 1.27
N PHE A 93 -2.29 5.83 1.16
CA PHE A 93 -2.90 6.58 0.07
C PHE A 93 -2.68 8.10 0.20
N GLN A 94 -2.62 8.79 -0.93
CA GLN A 94 -2.49 10.25 -0.98
C GLN A 94 -3.61 10.97 -0.21
N ASP A 95 -4.86 10.50 -0.36
CA ASP A 95 -6.04 11.04 0.31
C ASP A 95 -6.38 10.30 1.62
N PHE A 96 -5.39 9.57 2.19
CA PHE A 96 -5.47 8.80 3.43
C PHE A 96 -6.46 7.63 3.39
N ASN A 97 -7.57 7.73 2.66
CA ASN A 97 -8.65 6.74 2.55
C ASN A 97 -9.09 6.17 3.91
N LEU A 98 -9.26 7.05 4.89
CA LEU A 98 -9.87 6.70 6.16
C LEU A 98 -11.39 6.66 6.00
N LEU A 99 -12.04 5.70 6.64
CA LEU A 99 -13.49 5.59 6.67
C LEU A 99 -14.05 6.56 7.72
N ASP A 100 -14.83 7.55 7.31
CA ASP A 100 -15.35 8.61 8.18
C ASP A 100 -16.35 8.11 9.23
N THR A 101 -16.96 6.95 8.99
CA THR A 101 -17.89 6.29 9.92
C THR A 101 -17.21 5.49 11.02
N PHE A 102 -15.89 5.36 10.98
CA PHE A 102 -15.07 4.61 11.93
C PHE A 102 -14.16 5.55 12.71
N SER A 103 -13.90 5.23 13.99
CA SER A 103 -12.87 5.91 14.77
C SER A 103 -11.48 5.72 14.12
N LEU A 104 -10.48 6.50 14.53
CA LEU A 104 -9.10 6.29 14.07
C LEU A 104 -8.61 4.89 14.48
N GLN A 105 -8.95 4.42 15.68
CA GLN A 105 -8.62 3.07 16.14
C GLN A 105 -9.22 2.00 15.22
N ASP A 106 -10.50 2.10 14.88
CA ASP A 106 -11.16 1.12 14.03
C ASP A 106 -10.59 1.12 12.61
N ASN A 107 -10.27 2.30 12.06
CA ASN A 107 -9.55 2.43 10.80
C ASN A 107 -8.20 1.71 10.83
N ILE A 108 -7.43 1.87 11.92
CA ILE A 108 -6.12 1.23 12.09
C ILE A 108 -6.28 -0.27 12.27
N PHE A 109 -7.31 -0.73 12.96
CA PHE A 109 -7.57 -2.14 13.20
C PHE A 109 -8.08 -2.90 11.97
N LEU A 110 -8.65 -2.20 10.99
CA LEU A 110 -9.32 -2.81 9.84
C LEU A 110 -8.53 -3.94 9.16
N PRO A 111 -7.24 -3.80 8.81
CA PRO A 111 -6.48 -4.90 8.20
C PRO A 111 -6.32 -6.11 9.13
N LEU A 112 -6.21 -5.90 10.45
CA LEU A 112 -6.12 -6.99 11.42
C LEU A 112 -7.47 -7.70 11.63
N VAL A 113 -8.58 -6.95 11.60
CA VAL A 113 -9.94 -7.52 11.62
C VAL A 113 -10.14 -8.41 10.39
N LEU A 114 -9.76 -7.95 9.20
CA LEU A 114 -9.81 -8.74 7.96
C LEU A 114 -8.89 -9.98 7.99
N ALA A 115 -7.82 -9.93 8.77
CA ALA A 115 -6.93 -11.06 9.03
C ALA A 115 -7.43 -12.00 10.15
N GLY A 116 -8.61 -11.73 10.76
CA GLY A 116 -9.19 -12.54 11.82
C GLY A 116 -8.43 -12.47 13.15
N LYS A 117 -7.69 -11.39 13.40
CA LYS A 117 -6.92 -11.21 14.65
C LYS A 117 -7.83 -10.93 15.84
N LYS A 118 -7.44 -11.43 17.01
CA LYS A 118 -8.17 -11.18 18.27
C LYS A 118 -7.97 -9.73 18.74
N TYR A 119 -8.96 -9.19 19.42
CA TYR A 119 -8.95 -7.80 19.90
C TYR A 119 -7.75 -7.49 20.81
N ASP A 120 -7.37 -8.40 21.70
CA ASP A 120 -6.22 -8.21 22.58
C ASP A 120 -4.91 -8.11 21.80
N GLU A 121 -4.74 -8.91 20.73
CA GLU A 121 -3.58 -8.81 19.84
C GLU A 121 -3.57 -7.45 19.10
N MET A 122 -4.73 -7.02 18.62
CA MET A 122 -4.84 -5.72 17.95
C MET A 122 -4.48 -4.57 18.89
N LYS A 123 -4.93 -4.61 20.14
CA LYS A 123 -4.55 -3.62 21.17
C LYS A 123 -3.07 -3.62 21.49
N GLN A 124 -2.45 -4.78 21.62
CA GLN A 124 -1.01 -4.88 21.86
C GLN A 124 -0.19 -4.28 20.71
N ARG A 125 -0.65 -4.41 19.46
CA ARG A 125 0.03 -3.87 18.28
C ARG A 125 -0.13 -2.37 18.13
N ILE A 126 -1.33 -1.82 18.40
CA ILE A 126 -1.58 -0.39 18.20
C ILE A 126 -0.87 0.48 19.23
N ASP A 127 -0.73 -0.01 20.45
CA ASP A 127 -0.18 0.76 21.57
C ASP A 127 1.17 1.43 21.26
N PRO A 128 2.25 0.69 20.93
CA PRO A 128 3.54 1.29 20.62
C PRO A 128 3.51 2.16 19.35
N ILE A 129 2.69 1.80 18.36
CA ILE A 129 2.57 2.53 17.10
C ILE A 129 1.90 3.88 17.34
N ALA A 130 0.77 3.90 18.04
CA ALA A 130 0.01 5.12 18.30
C ALA A 130 0.80 6.12 19.16
N HIS A 131 1.52 5.64 20.17
CA HIS A 131 2.41 6.48 20.97
C HIS A 131 3.54 7.06 20.12
N ARG A 132 4.23 6.25 19.33
CA ARG A 132 5.34 6.70 18.47
C ARG A 132 4.90 7.71 17.42
N LEU A 133 3.68 7.58 16.90
CA LEU A 133 3.10 8.52 15.92
C LEU A 133 2.40 9.72 16.57
N GLY A 134 2.30 9.79 17.91
CA GLY A 134 1.65 10.87 18.63
C GLY A 134 0.16 10.99 18.33
N ILE A 135 -0.54 9.86 18.19
CA ILE A 135 -1.99 9.79 17.93
C ILE A 135 -2.77 9.00 18.99
N TRP A 136 -2.12 8.59 20.07
CA TRP A 136 -2.74 7.79 21.13
C TRP A 136 -4.01 8.43 21.69
N GLU A 137 -3.96 9.71 22.06
CA GLU A 137 -5.08 10.48 22.59
C GLU A 137 -6.21 10.72 21.55
N LEU A 138 -5.93 10.42 20.29
CA LEU A 138 -6.86 10.65 19.16
C LEU A 138 -7.55 9.37 18.70
N LEU A 139 -7.21 8.21 19.25
CA LEU A 139 -7.69 6.91 18.74
C LEU A 139 -9.21 6.78 18.72
N GLN A 140 -9.91 7.42 19.66
CA GLN A 140 -11.37 7.40 19.76
C GLN A 140 -12.06 8.47 18.90
N LYS A 141 -11.29 9.39 18.29
CA LYS A 141 -11.85 10.42 17.40
C LYS A 141 -12.11 9.88 16.01
N PHE A 142 -13.01 10.53 15.30
CA PHE A 142 -13.32 10.24 13.91
C PHE A 142 -12.44 11.07 12.96
N PRO A 143 -12.25 10.64 11.69
CA PRO A 143 -11.41 11.37 10.75
C PRO A 143 -11.77 12.84 10.57
N TYR A 144 -13.05 13.21 10.59
CA TYR A 144 -13.50 14.59 10.46
C TYR A 144 -13.19 15.48 11.68
N GLU A 145 -12.81 14.90 12.82
CA GLU A 145 -12.48 15.62 14.06
C GLU A 145 -10.99 15.95 14.20
N VAL A 146 -10.16 15.51 13.26
CA VAL A 146 -8.70 15.61 13.33
C VAL A 146 -8.10 16.32 12.12
N SER A 147 -6.90 16.90 12.29
CA SER A 147 -6.20 17.59 11.21
C SER A 147 -5.69 16.63 10.11
N GLY A 148 -5.36 17.17 8.92
CA GLY A 148 -4.79 16.39 7.82
C GLY A 148 -3.53 15.62 8.21
N GLY A 149 -2.60 16.25 8.96
CA GLY A 149 -1.41 15.58 9.47
C GLY A 149 -1.70 14.46 10.48
N GLN A 150 -2.79 14.59 11.28
CA GLN A 150 -3.24 13.53 12.18
C GLN A 150 -3.89 12.38 11.40
N LYS A 151 -4.68 12.67 10.34
CA LYS A 151 -5.20 11.66 9.40
C LYS A 151 -4.07 10.88 8.74
N GLN A 152 -3.03 11.59 8.28
CA GLN A 152 -1.87 10.98 7.66
C GLN A 152 -1.17 10.00 8.63
N ARG A 153 -0.95 10.40 9.89
CA ARG A 153 -0.34 9.52 10.90
C ARG A 153 -1.22 8.31 11.20
N ALA A 154 -2.55 8.46 11.22
CA ALA A 154 -3.46 7.32 11.37
C ALA A 154 -3.41 6.38 10.16
N ALA A 155 -3.32 6.91 8.94
CA ALA A 155 -3.14 6.11 7.72
C ALA A 155 -1.80 5.35 7.72
N ILE A 156 -0.73 5.99 8.20
CA ILE A 156 0.57 5.32 8.41
C ILE A 156 0.44 4.22 9.45
N ALA A 157 -0.20 4.47 10.60
CA ALA A 157 -0.43 3.45 11.63
C ALA A 157 -1.19 2.25 11.06
N ARG A 158 -2.23 2.48 10.25
CA ARG A 158 -2.98 1.43 9.55
C ARG A 158 -2.11 0.63 8.60
N ALA A 159 -1.21 1.28 7.88
CA ALA A 159 -0.31 0.62 6.93
C ALA A 159 0.73 -0.28 7.61
N ILE A 160 1.23 0.11 8.79
CA ILE A 160 2.33 -0.60 9.46
C ILE A 160 1.88 -1.61 10.52
N ILE A 161 0.60 -1.60 10.95
CA ILE A 161 0.11 -2.44 12.06
C ILE A 161 0.16 -3.95 11.75
N THR A 162 0.17 -4.32 10.48
CA THR A 162 0.31 -5.71 10.02
C THR A 162 1.76 -6.20 10.02
N TYR A 163 2.73 -5.29 10.26
CA TYR A 163 4.17 -5.55 10.07
C TYR A 163 4.51 -5.99 8.64
N PRO A 164 4.15 -5.17 7.64
CA PRO A 164 4.35 -5.51 6.24
C PRO A 164 5.84 -5.56 5.88
N GLU A 165 6.15 -6.34 4.84
CA GLU A 165 7.50 -6.43 4.27
C GLU A 165 7.84 -5.22 3.40
N LEU A 166 6.83 -4.63 2.73
CA LEU A 166 6.97 -3.46 1.87
C LEU A 166 5.88 -2.43 2.20
N ILE A 167 6.28 -1.16 2.32
CA ILE A 167 5.37 -0.01 2.47
C ILE A 167 5.44 0.83 1.20
N LEU A 168 4.27 1.19 0.65
CA LEU A 168 4.08 1.98 -0.58
C LEU A 168 3.31 3.26 -0.29
#